data_60be15cde1d68cb7016068c5e17176fd
#
_entry.id   60be15cde1d68cb7016068c5e17176fd
#
_cell.length_a   1.000
_cell.length_b   1.000
_cell.length_c   1.000
_cell.angle_alpha   90.00
_cell.angle_beta   90.00
_cell.angle_gamma   90.00
#
_symmetry.space_group_name_H-M   'P 1'
#
loop_
_entity.id
_entity.type
_entity.pdbx_description
1 polymer ?
#
loop_
_entity_poly.entity_id
_entity_poly.type
_entity_poly.pdbx_seq_one_letter_code
_entity_poly.pdbx_strand_id
1 'polypeptide(L)'
;TLGERPCFLCDKNRPKDQMSKQIDEKFHLLVNPFPILPVHFTIPARKHQPQLIYKNYGEMHRFISLHSDLMVFYNGPKCGASAPDHLHFQAGTNGILPLQTNWQRLSRNLTDIISLNDEEKISVVRDFIVPAFVIISKSAESDEALFRRLYKAMPQRGDETEPMMNIISWRKGEEFISVVIPREKHRPEAYFAEGDAQFVVSPGALDMSGLIITPREEDFRKLTEEKALSLL
;
A
#
# COMPACT_ATOMS: atom_id res chain seq x y z
N THR A 1 -14.95 3.16 19.40
CA THR A 1 -14.31 2.02 18.71
C THR A 1 -14.61 2.08 17.22
N LEU A 2 -13.84 1.35 16.36
CA LEU A 2 -14.06 1.29 14.90
C LEU A 2 -15.48 0.85 14.53
N GLY A 3 -16.09 -0.06 15.30
CA GLY A 3 -17.45 -0.56 15.06
C GLY A 3 -18.57 0.40 15.45
N GLU A 4 -18.28 1.47 16.17
CA GLU A 4 -19.30 2.44 16.65
C GLU A 4 -19.40 3.67 15.75
N ARG A 5 -18.39 3.94 14.92
CA ARG A 5 -18.43 5.08 14.00
C ARG A 5 -19.08 4.68 12.67
N PRO A 6 -19.87 5.56 12.06
CA PRO A 6 -20.29 5.36 10.67
C PRO A 6 -19.06 5.24 9.75
N CYS A 7 -19.04 4.23 8.88
CA CYS A 7 -17.95 4.07 7.93
C CYS A 7 -17.98 5.20 6.89
N PHE A 8 -16.94 6.03 6.87
CA PHE A 8 -16.85 7.21 5.99
C PHE A 8 -16.66 6.85 4.50
N LEU A 9 -16.34 5.60 4.18
CA LEU A 9 -16.24 5.12 2.80
C LEU A 9 -17.57 4.64 2.22
N CYS A 10 -18.57 4.37 3.06
CA CYS A 10 -19.91 4.02 2.59
C CYS A 10 -20.61 5.24 1.99
N ASP A 11 -21.28 5.08 0.84
CA ASP A 11 -21.94 6.16 0.09
C ASP A 11 -22.79 7.09 0.95
N LYS A 12 -23.59 6.50 1.84
CA LYS A 12 -24.52 7.25 2.73
C LYS A 12 -23.81 8.17 3.74
N ASN A 13 -22.52 7.97 3.99
CA ASN A 13 -21.76 8.70 5.01
C ASN A 13 -20.70 9.62 4.39
N ARG A 14 -20.53 9.62 3.07
CA ARG A 14 -19.56 10.47 2.37
C ARG A 14 -20.01 11.93 2.37
N PRO A 15 -19.06 12.88 2.36
CA PRO A 15 -19.39 14.28 2.10
C PRO A 15 -20.10 14.43 0.75
N LYS A 16 -21.15 15.25 0.71
CA LYS A 16 -21.95 15.45 -0.52
C LYS A 16 -21.17 16.13 -1.65
N ASP A 17 -20.17 16.90 -1.30
CA ASP A 17 -19.28 17.64 -2.21
C ASP A 17 -18.06 16.85 -2.64
N GLN A 18 -17.84 15.65 -2.08
CA GLN A 18 -16.72 14.80 -2.49
C GLN A 18 -16.92 14.31 -3.92
N MET A 19 -16.01 14.72 -4.81
CA MET A 19 -16.03 14.24 -6.18
C MET A 19 -15.81 12.74 -6.24
N SER A 20 -16.69 12.06 -6.95
CA SER A 20 -16.67 10.60 -7.08
C SER A 20 -17.07 10.16 -8.48
N LYS A 21 -16.52 9.03 -8.91
CA LYS A 21 -16.89 8.35 -10.16
C LYS A 21 -17.00 6.85 -9.90
N GLN A 22 -18.06 6.24 -10.38
CA GLN A 22 -18.14 4.78 -10.40
C GLN A 22 -17.16 4.25 -11.46
N ILE A 23 -16.25 3.36 -11.05
CA ILE A 23 -15.32 2.70 -11.97
C ILE A 23 -16.01 1.52 -12.67
N ASP A 24 -16.69 0.70 -11.86
CA ASP A 24 -17.39 -0.51 -12.29
C ASP A 24 -18.44 -0.94 -11.24
N GLU A 25 -18.91 -2.19 -11.34
CA GLU A 25 -19.87 -2.78 -10.41
C GLU A 25 -19.32 -2.98 -8.98
N LYS A 26 -18.00 -2.97 -8.81
CA LYS A 26 -17.34 -3.30 -7.53
C LYS A 26 -16.80 -2.06 -6.80
N PHE A 27 -16.31 -1.04 -7.53
CA PHE A 27 -15.53 0.05 -6.94
C PHE A 27 -15.97 1.44 -7.40
N HIS A 28 -15.77 2.42 -6.53
CA HIS A 28 -15.80 3.84 -6.83
C HIS A 28 -14.37 4.42 -6.85
N LEU A 29 -14.19 5.51 -7.59
CA LEU A 29 -13.01 6.39 -7.49
C LEU A 29 -13.45 7.66 -6.77
N LEU A 30 -12.81 7.97 -5.66
CA LEU A 30 -13.08 9.17 -4.87
C LEU A 30 -11.84 10.06 -4.87
N VAL A 31 -12.00 11.35 -5.08
CA VAL A 31 -10.92 12.29 -4.79
C VAL A 31 -10.62 12.25 -3.29
N ASN A 32 -9.36 12.04 -2.92
CA ASN A 32 -8.98 11.99 -1.52
C ASN A 32 -9.12 13.40 -0.90
N PRO A 33 -9.91 13.59 0.19
CA PRO A 33 -10.10 14.91 0.80
C PRO A 33 -8.86 15.43 1.52
N PHE A 34 -7.89 14.57 1.80
CA PHE A 34 -6.60 14.91 2.42
C PHE A 34 -5.45 14.41 1.55
N PRO A 35 -5.23 15.03 0.37
CA PRO A 35 -4.27 14.53 -0.59
C PRO A 35 -2.83 14.69 -0.06
N ILE A 36 -2.05 13.62 -0.15
CA ILE A 36 -0.61 13.58 0.17
C ILE A 36 0.22 13.64 -1.12
N LEU A 37 -0.36 13.16 -2.21
CA LEU A 37 0.24 13.09 -3.54
C LEU A 37 -0.37 14.16 -4.44
N PRO A 38 0.32 14.63 -5.50
CA PRO A 38 -0.23 15.62 -6.45
C PRO A 38 -1.59 15.20 -7.03
N VAL A 39 -1.74 13.92 -7.38
CA VAL A 39 -3.01 13.27 -7.64
C VAL A 39 -3.17 12.19 -6.58
N HIS A 40 -4.32 12.18 -5.88
CA HIS A 40 -4.57 11.20 -4.83
C HIS A 40 -6.04 10.80 -4.79
N PHE A 41 -6.28 9.52 -5.01
CA PHE A 41 -7.61 8.93 -4.99
C PHE A 41 -7.73 7.85 -3.92
N THR A 42 -8.96 7.67 -3.43
CA THR A 42 -9.37 6.48 -2.66
C THR A 42 -10.30 5.66 -3.53
N ILE A 43 -10.12 4.34 -3.55
CA ILE A 43 -10.86 3.39 -4.37
C ILE A 43 -11.59 2.40 -3.44
N PRO A 44 -12.70 2.79 -2.81
CA PRO A 44 -13.45 1.90 -1.93
C PRO A 44 -14.32 0.93 -2.71
N ALA A 45 -14.47 -0.27 -2.17
CA ALA A 45 -15.50 -1.19 -2.61
C ALA A 45 -16.89 -0.56 -2.42
N ARG A 46 -17.80 -0.82 -3.35
CA ARG A 46 -19.19 -0.32 -3.26
C ARG A 46 -19.96 -0.99 -2.11
N LYS A 47 -19.66 -2.25 -1.86
CA LYS A 47 -20.22 -2.99 -0.73
C LYS A 47 -19.26 -2.89 0.46
N HIS A 48 -19.81 -2.61 1.63
CA HIS A 48 -19.06 -2.66 2.87
C HIS A 48 -18.59 -4.10 3.13
N GLN A 49 -17.28 -4.31 3.14
CA GLN A 49 -16.64 -5.59 3.35
C GLN A 49 -15.24 -5.38 3.95
N PRO A 50 -14.72 -6.33 4.73
CA PRO A 50 -13.43 -6.18 5.41
C PRO A 50 -12.28 -5.88 4.46
N GLN A 51 -11.27 -5.14 4.96
CA GLN A 51 -10.03 -4.81 4.27
C GLN A 51 -9.17 -6.08 4.16
N LEU A 52 -9.38 -6.86 3.10
CA LEU A 52 -8.68 -8.12 2.83
C LEU A 52 -8.25 -8.20 1.37
N ILE A 53 -6.95 -8.46 1.16
CA ILE A 53 -6.34 -8.38 -0.17
C ILE A 53 -6.45 -9.68 -0.98
N TYR A 54 -6.44 -10.85 -0.32
CA TYR A 54 -6.23 -12.13 -1.00
C TYR A 54 -7.11 -12.38 -2.24
N LYS A 55 -8.41 -12.07 -2.15
CA LYS A 55 -9.37 -12.22 -3.26
C LYS A 55 -9.51 -10.98 -4.12
N ASN A 56 -8.89 -9.87 -3.73
CA ASN A 56 -9.05 -8.56 -4.33
C ASN A 56 -7.77 -8.03 -4.97
N TYR A 57 -6.67 -8.77 -4.88
CA TYR A 57 -5.37 -8.34 -5.41
C TYR A 57 -5.41 -8.05 -6.92
N GLY A 58 -6.08 -8.88 -7.70
CA GLY A 58 -6.23 -8.69 -9.14
C GLY A 58 -6.89 -7.37 -9.55
N GLU A 59 -7.64 -6.74 -8.65
CA GLU A 59 -8.23 -5.42 -8.91
C GLU A 59 -7.17 -4.30 -8.95
N MET A 60 -6.05 -4.47 -8.23
CA MET A 60 -4.90 -3.54 -8.34
C MET A 60 -4.30 -3.61 -9.74
N HIS A 61 -4.03 -4.82 -10.24
CA HIS A 61 -3.53 -5.05 -11.59
C HIS A 61 -4.49 -4.46 -12.64
N ARG A 62 -5.79 -4.76 -12.52
CA ARG A 62 -6.81 -4.25 -13.43
C ARG A 62 -6.84 -2.72 -13.46
N PHE A 63 -6.72 -2.07 -12.30
CA PHE A 63 -6.72 -0.60 -12.22
C PHE A 63 -5.52 0.01 -12.96
N ILE A 64 -4.29 -0.47 -12.70
CA ILE A 64 -3.09 0.07 -13.34
C ILE A 64 -2.96 -0.31 -14.82
N SER A 65 -3.66 -1.36 -15.29
CA SER A 65 -3.78 -1.67 -16.72
C SER A 65 -4.52 -0.57 -17.47
N LEU A 66 -5.51 0.03 -16.83
CA LEU A 66 -6.34 1.10 -17.40
C LEU A 66 -5.77 2.50 -17.16
N HIS A 67 -4.93 2.65 -16.13
CA HIS A 67 -4.41 3.93 -15.63
C HIS A 67 -2.91 3.83 -15.35
N SER A 68 -2.10 3.71 -16.41
CA SER A 68 -0.64 3.52 -16.31
C SER A 68 0.13 4.75 -15.78
N ASP A 69 -0.49 5.91 -15.80
CA ASP A 69 -0.02 7.16 -15.20
C ASP A 69 -0.18 7.22 -13.68
N LEU A 70 -0.92 6.27 -13.11
CA LEU A 70 -1.13 6.13 -11.68
C LEU A 70 -0.43 4.88 -11.14
N MET A 71 -0.02 4.96 -9.89
CA MET A 71 0.25 3.80 -9.05
C MET A 71 -0.97 3.49 -8.20
N VAL A 72 -1.13 2.24 -7.77
CA VAL A 72 -2.15 1.83 -6.80
C VAL A 72 -1.45 1.23 -5.59
N PHE A 73 -2.00 1.46 -4.41
CA PHE A 73 -1.42 0.91 -3.19
C PHE A 73 -2.49 0.41 -2.21
N TYR A 74 -2.08 -0.55 -1.40
CA TYR A 74 -2.89 -1.20 -0.39
C TYR A 74 -2.24 -1.10 0.99
N ASN A 75 -3.05 -0.74 1.96
CA ASN A 75 -2.71 -0.82 3.37
C ASN A 75 -3.51 -1.97 4.00
N GLY A 76 -2.82 -2.97 4.53
CA GLY A 76 -3.48 -4.03 5.30
C GLY A 76 -4.19 -3.49 6.55
N PRO A 77 -5.12 -4.25 7.16
CA PRO A 77 -5.95 -3.79 8.28
C PRO A 77 -5.17 -3.23 9.47
N LYS A 78 -4.01 -3.82 9.76
CA LYS A 78 -3.07 -3.38 10.80
C LYS A 78 -1.79 -2.76 10.21
N CYS A 79 -1.84 -2.21 8.99
CA CYS A 79 -0.69 -1.67 8.28
C CYS A 79 -0.98 -0.27 7.72
N GLY A 80 -1.65 0.57 8.51
CA GLY A 80 -1.96 1.96 8.14
C GLY A 80 -3.29 2.16 7.42
N ALA A 81 -4.16 1.13 7.30
CA ALA A 81 -5.50 1.31 6.76
C ALA A 81 -6.35 2.21 7.66
N SER A 82 -6.92 3.30 7.10
CA SER A 82 -7.79 4.22 7.84
C SER A 82 -9.20 3.66 8.07
N ALA A 83 -9.62 2.69 7.26
CA ALA A 83 -10.90 1.98 7.36
C ALA A 83 -10.65 0.46 7.22
N PRO A 84 -10.15 -0.22 8.28
CA PRO A 84 -9.85 -1.65 8.22
C PRO A 84 -11.10 -2.53 8.11
N ASP A 85 -12.27 -1.96 8.31
CA ASP A 85 -13.59 -2.58 8.16
C ASP A 85 -14.20 -2.42 6.75
N HIS A 86 -13.56 -1.64 5.86
CA HIS A 86 -14.07 -1.40 4.50
C HIS A 86 -12.95 -1.51 3.47
N LEU A 87 -13.03 -2.51 2.60
CA LEU A 87 -12.06 -2.71 1.52
C LEU A 87 -11.90 -1.45 0.68
N HIS A 88 -10.67 -0.99 0.59
CA HIS A 88 -10.30 0.12 -0.28
C HIS A 88 -8.84 0.00 -0.71
N PHE A 89 -8.58 0.49 -1.89
CA PHE A 89 -7.25 0.83 -2.37
C PHE A 89 -7.09 2.35 -2.39
N GLN A 90 -5.87 2.79 -2.60
CA GLN A 90 -5.59 4.17 -2.93
C GLN A 90 -4.78 4.22 -4.22
N ALA A 91 -4.89 5.31 -4.96
CA ALA A 91 -4.10 5.54 -6.15
C ALA A 91 -3.54 6.96 -6.17
N GLY A 92 -2.43 7.14 -6.81
CA GLY A 92 -1.81 8.45 -6.94
C GLY A 92 -0.80 8.53 -8.07
N THR A 93 -0.19 9.70 -8.21
CA THR A 93 0.80 9.98 -9.24
C THR A 93 1.89 8.92 -9.26
N ASN A 94 2.10 8.28 -10.42
CA ASN A 94 3.15 7.28 -10.62
C ASN A 94 4.53 7.94 -10.71
N GLY A 95 5.58 7.21 -10.29
CA GLY A 95 6.97 7.59 -10.51
C GLY A 95 7.55 8.63 -9.54
N ILE A 96 6.85 8.96 -8.45
CA ILE A 96 7.30 9.99 -7.50
C ILE A 96 7.81 9.45 -6.16
N LEU A 97 7.48 8.21 -5.81
CA LEU A 97 7.95 7.62 -4.56
C LEU A 97 9.45 7.27 -4.64
N PRO A 98 10.22 7.42 -3.55
CA PRO A 98 11.63 7.00 -3.50
C PRO A 98 11.85 5.57 -3.97
N LEU A 99 10.95 4.64 -3.64
CA LEU A 99 10.95 3.28 -4.17
C LEU A 99 10.93 3.25 -5.71
N GLN A 100 10.11 4.07 -6.34
CA GLN A 100 9.94 4.12 -7.79
C GLN A 100 11.08 4.88 -8.48
N THR A 101 11.50 6.01 -7.93
CA THR A 101 12.60 6.82 -8.49
C THR A 101 13.94 6.10 -8.43
N ASN A 102 14.13 5.22 -7.45
CA ASN A 102 15.31 4.35 -7.33
C ASN A 102 15.15 2.99 -8.04
N TRP A 103 14.01 2.72 -8.67
CA TRP A 103 13.73 1.39 -9.22
C TRP A 103 14.77 0.89 -10.22
N GLN A 104 15.32 1.77 -11.06
CA GLN A 104 16.37 1.40 -12.00
C GLN A 104 17.62 0.82 -11.30
N ARG A 105 17.97 1.35 -10.14
CA ARG A 105 19.08 0.84 -9.32
C ARG A 105 18.68 -0.44 -8.59
N LEU A 106 17.53 -0.44 -7.93
CA LEU A 106 17.05 -1.55 -7.12
C LEU A 106 16.84 -2.83 -7.96
N SER A 107 16.28 -2.67 -9.16
CA SER A 107 16.00 -3.82 -10.05
C SER A 107 17.23 -4.55 -10.57
N ARG A 108 18.43 -3.96 -10.46
CA ARG A 108 19.69 -4.63 -10.83
C ARG A 108 20.19 -5.63 -9.80
N ASN A 109 19.75 -5.50 -8.54
CA ASN A 109 20.22 -6.27 -7.39
C ASN A 109 19.10 -7.12 -6.78
N LEU A 110 18.16 -7.58 -7.59
CA LEU A 110 17.10 -8.47 -7.14
C LEU A 110 17.64 -9.89 -6.94
N THR A 111 17.14 -10.56 -5.91
CA THR A 111 17.40 -11.98 -5.68
C THR A 111 16.13 -12.76 -5.97
N ASP A 112 16.12 -13.49 -7.08
CA ASP A 112 14.96 -14.26 -7.50
C ASP A 112 14.72 -15.44 -6.54
N ILE A 113 13.47 -15.64 -6.13
CA ILE A 113 13.05 -16.75 -5.23
C ILE A 113 12.04 -17.68 -5.87
N ILE A 114 11.20 -17.17 -6.77
CA ILE A 114 10.27 -17.97 -7.57
C ILE A 114 10.25 -17.38 -8.98
N SER A 115 10.43 -18.22 -10.00
CA SER A 115 10.30 -17.83 -11.40
C SER A 115 9.25 -18.71 -12.07
N LEU A 116 8.36 -18.09 -12.84
CA LEU A 116 7.51 -18.79 -13.81
C LEU A 116 8.26 -18.92 -15.14
N ASN A 117 9.02 -17.88 -15.49
CA ASN A 117 9.94 -17.76 -16.62
C ASN A 117 10.95 -16.65 -16.34
N ASP A 118 11.78 -16.26 -17.31
CA ASP A 118 12.82 -15.25 -17.14
C ASP A 118 12.28 -13.84 -16.83
N GLU A 119 11.03 -13.56 -17.22
CA GLU A 119 10.41 -12.24 -17.14
C GLU A 119 9.36 -12.13 -16.01
N GLU A 120 8.82 -13.26 -15.54
CA GLU A 120 7.72 -13.29 -14.57
C GLU A 120 8.15 -14.04 -13.31
N LYS A 121 8.27 -13.31 -12.21
CA LYS A 121 8.94 -13.83 -11.02
C LYS A 121 8.60 -13.08 -9.73
N ILE A 122 8.96 -13.69 -8.62
CA ILE A 122 9.07 -13.07 -7.31
C ILE A 122 10.54 -12.97 -6.94
N SER A 123 10.98 -11.78 -6.54
CA SER A 123 12.34 -11.53 -6.09
C SER A 123 12.33 -10.79 -4.75
N VAL A 124 13.47 -10.78 -4.07
CA VAL A 124 13.70 -9.97 -2.87
C VAL A 124 14.41 -8.69 -3.26
N VAL A 125 13.90 -7.57 -2.76
CA VAL A 125 14.54 -6.24 -2.80
C VAL A 125 15.21 -6.01 -1.45
N ARG A 126 16.56 -5.96 -1.42
CA ARG A 126 17.33 -5.79 -0.17
C ARG A 126 17.91 -4.40 0.01
N ASP A 127 18.22 -3.72 -1.08
CA ASP A 127 18.97 -2.46 -1.09
C ASP A 127 18.05 -1.23 -0.99
N PHE A 128 16.91 -1.38 -0.31
CA PHE A 128 15.98 -0.31 0.00
C PHE A 128 15.86 -0.13 1.52
N ILE A 129 15.17 0.91 1.96
CA ILE A 129 15.03 1.27 3.39
C ILE A 129 14.42 0.15 4.24
N VAL A 130 13.56 -0.67 3.63
CA VAL A 130 12.99 -1.87 4.23
C VAL A 130 13.08 -3.05 3.25
N PRO A 131 13.34 -4.27 3.73
CA PRO A 131 13.27 -5.46 2.89
C PRO A 131 11.86 -5.66 2.32
N ALA A 132 11.78 -6.02 1.05
CA ALA A 132 10.51 -6.24 0.39
C ALA A 132 10.60 -7.39 -0.62
N PHE A 133 9.45 -7.96 -0.94
CA PHE A 133 9.29 -8.81 -2.11
C PHE A 133 8.82 -7.96 -3.29
N VAL A 134 9.23 -8.34 -4.49
CA VAL A 134 8.68 -7.76 -5.72
C VAL A 134 8.14 -8.88 -6.60
N ILE A 135 6.95 -8.68 -7.11
CA ILE A 135 6.36 -9.47 -8.17
C ILE A 135 6.54 -8.67 -9.46
N ILE A 136 7.17 -9.29 -10.46
CA ILE A 136 7.27 -8.76 -11.81
C ILE A 136 6.48 -9.71 -12.71
N SER A 137 5.56 -9.16 -13.49
CA SER A 137 4.66 -9.93 -14.36
C SER A 137 4.31 -9.16 -15.62
N LYS A 138 3.81 -9.85 -16.64
CA LYS A 138 3.31 -9.26 -17.89
C LYS A 138 1.82 -9.51 -18.11
N SER A 139 1.21 -10.37 -17.31
CA SER A 139 -0.22 -10.68 -17.39
C SER A 139 -0.89 -10.66 -16.02
N ALA A 140 -2.19 -10.44 -15.99
CA ALA A 140 -2.99 -10.50 -14.75
C ALA A 140 -2.98 -11.91 -14.15
N GLU A 141 -2.94 -12.94 -15.00
CA GLU A 141 -2.97 -14.33 -14.57
C GLU A 141 -1.69 -14.71 -13.83
N SER A 142 -0.52 -14.40 -14.41
CA SER A 142 0.77 -14.67 -13.78
C SER A 142 0.96 -13.81 -12.52
N ASP A 143 0.54 -12.54 -12.55
CA ASP A 143 0.59 -11.63 -11.40
C ASP A 143 -0.18 -12.19 -10.19
N GLU A 144 -1.45 -12.58 -10.40
CA GLU A 144 -2.25 -13.20 -9.34
C GLU A 144 -1.69 -14.54 -8.87
N ALA A 145 -1.17 -15.37 -9.79
CA ALA A 145 -0.61 -16.67 -9.44
C ALA A 145 0.64 -16.50 -8.54
N LEU A 146 1.52 -15.57 -8.88
CA LEU A 146 2.70 -15.24 -8.08
C LEU A 146 2.31 -14.66 -6.73
N PHE A 147 1.38 -13.69 -6.71
CA PHE A 147 0.89 -13.12 -5.45
C PHE A 147 0.30 -14.17 -4.51
N ARG A 148 -0.53 -15.08 -5.02
CA ARG A 148 -1.12 -16.16 -4.22
C ARG A 148 -0.07 -17.09 -3.60
N ARG A 149 1.05 -17.34 -4.31
CA ARG A 149 2.18 -18.12 -3.77
C ARG A 149 2.86 -17.36 -2.64
N LEU A 150 3.17 -16.07 -2.87
CA LEU A 150 3.78 -15.21 -1.86
C LEU A 150 2.89 -15.10 -0.61
N TYR A 151 1.62 -14.77 -0.79
CA TYR A 151 0.64 -14.62 0.31
C TYR A 151 0.58 -15.87 1.21
N LYS A 152 0.53 -17.06 0.60
CA LYS A 152 0.50 -18.34 1.35
C LYS A 152 1.78 -18.63 2.12
N ALA A 153 2.91 -18.10 1.67
CA ALA A 153 4.21 -18.26 2.32
C ALA A 153 4.46 -17.23 3.44
N MET A 154 3.70 -16.13 3.46
CA MET A 154 3.85 -15.10 4.49
C MET A 154 3.25 -15.57 5.82
N PRO A 155 3.91 -15.25 6.95
CA PRO A 155 3.40 -15.58 8.27
C PRO A 155 2.12 -14.79 8.57
N GLN A 156 1.13 -15.46 9.11
CA GLN A 156 -0.08 -14.84 9.66
C GLN A 156 -0.14 -15.16 11.15
N ARG A 157 -0.21 -14.14 11.98
CA ARG A 157 -0.29 -14.31 13.43
C ARG A 157 -1.74 -14.60 13.85
N GLY A 158 -1.92 -15.21 15.01
CA GLY A 158 -3.22 -15.79 15.42
C GLY A 158 -4.41 -14.83 15.50
N ASP A 159 -4.18 -13.53 15.73
CA ASP A 159 -5.22 -12.50 15.82
C ASP A 159 -5.37 -11.65 14.53
N GLU A 160 -4.62 -11.98 13.48
CA GLU A 160 -4.64 -11.26 12.21
C GLU A 160 -5.58 -11.93 11.22
N THR A 161 -6.34 -11.11 10.48
CA THR A 161 -7.26 -11.57 9.44
C THR A 161 -6.56 -11.92 8.13
N GLU A 162 -5.34 -11.40 7.94
CA GLU A 162 -4.43 -11.69 6.83
C GLU A 162 -2.98 -11.40 7.25
N PRO A 163 -1.95 -11.89 6.52
CA PRO A 163 -0.57 -11.49 6.76
C PRO A 163 -0.40 -9.98 6.71
N MET A 164 0.32 -9.41 7.66
CA MET A 164 0.54 -7.97 7.70
C MET A 164 1.42 -7.51 6.54
N MET A 165 0.89 -6.62 5.70
CA MET A 165 1.62 -6.11 4.54
C MET A 165 1.11 -4.76 4.05
N ASN A 166 1.99 -4.04 3.36
CA ASN A 166 1.65 -2.96 2.43
C ASN A 166 2.02 -3.40 1.01
N ILE A 167 1.28 -2.95 0.02
CA ILE A 167 1.56 -3.24 -1.38
C ILE A 167 1.55 -1.95 -2.17
N ILE A 168 2.52 -1.77 -3.06
CA ILE A 168 2.54 -0.70 -4.04
C ILE A 168 2.71 -1.33 -5.42
N SER A 169 1.80 -1.02 -6.35
CA SER A 169 1.83 -1.54 -7.70
C SER A 169 1.80 -0.42 -8.72
N TRP A 170 2.61 -0.56 -9.76
CA TRP A 170 2.65 0.36 -10.89
C TRP A 170 3.00 -0.38 -12.17
N ARG A 171 2.81 0.30 -13.30
CA ARG A 171 3.19 -0.21 -14.60
C ARG A 171 4.46 0.48 -15.10
N LYS A 172 5.39 -0.30 -15.67
CA LYS A 172 6.60 0.19 -16.33
C LYS A 172 6.73 -0.48 -17.70
N GLY A 173 6.37 0.22 -18.76
CA GLY A 173 6.27 -0.38 -20.09
C GLY A 173 5.20 -1.48 -20.09
N GLU A 174 5.59 -2.70 -20.43
CA GLU A 174 4.71 -3.87 -20.42
C GLU A 174 4.67 -4.60 -19.07
N GLU A 175 5.60 -4.28 -18.19
CA GLU A 175 5.72 -4.94 -16.88
C GLU A 175 4.75 -4.35 -15.86
N PHE A 176 4.12 -5.22 -15.09
CA PHE A 176 3.46 -4.91 -13.83
C PHE A 176 4.45 -5.20 -12.70
N ILE A 177 4.66 -4.22 -11.87
CA ILE A 177 5.58 -4.29 -10.73
C ILE A 177 4.76 -4.10 -9.48
N SER A 178 4.73 -5.12 -8.62
CA SER A 178 4.06 -5.06 -7.31
C SER A 178 5.06 -5.34 -6.21
N VAL A 179 5.36 -4.31 -5.42
CA VAL A 179 6.24 -4.44 -4.26
C VAL A 179 5.39 -4.72 -3.03
N VAL A 180 5.58 -5.88 -2.43
CA VAL A 180 4.92 -6.36 -1.23
C VAL A 180 5.88 -6.20 -0.06
N ILE A 181 5.53 -5.36 0.90
CA ILE A 181 6.33 -5.05 2.07
C ILE A 181 5.72 -5.72 3.29
N PRO A 182 6.29 -6.81 3.80
CA PRO A 182 5.85 -7.45 5.03
C PRO A 182 5.97 -6.48 6.21
N ARG A 183 5.03 -6.55 7.14
CA ARG A 183 5.02 -5.72 8.33
C ARG A 183 5.09 -6.57 9.59
N GLU A 184 5.87 -6.10 10.54
CA GLU A 184 5.98 -6.74 11.85
C GLU A 184 5.08 -6.07 12.89
N LYS A 185 4.95 -4.76 12.81
CA LYS A 185 4.21 -3.93 13.77
C LYS A 185 3.21 -3.03 13.04
N HIS A 186 2.08 -2.77 13.68
CA HIS A 186 1.11 -1.78 13.19
C HIS A 186 1.70 -0.36 13.29
N ARG A 187 2.31 -0.05 14.42
CA ARG A 187 2.89 1.26 14.76
C ARG A 187 4.22 1.09 15.46
N PRO A 188 5.16 2.02 15.27
CA PRO A 188 6.42 2.03 16.00
C PRO A 188 6.19 2.34 17.49
N GLU A 189 7.14 1.96 18.33
CA GLU A 189 7.09 2.24 19.76
C GLU A 189 6.99 3.73 20.07
N ALA A 190 7.65 4.55 19.25
CA ALA A 190 7.59 6.02 19.36
C ALA A 190 6.17 6.60 19.22
N TYR A 191 5.23 5.87 18.60
CA TYR A 191 3.82 6.28 18.54
C TYR A 191 3.15 6.33 19.91
N PHE A 192 3.54 5.41 20.80
CA PHE A 192 2.97 5.24 22.14
C PHE A 192 3.83 5.88 23.23
N ALA A 193 4.98 6.48 22.87
CA ALA A 193 5.83 7.18 23.80
C ALA A 193 5.18 8.48 24.28
N GLU A 194 5.75 9.10 25.32
CA GLU A 194 5.27 10.36 25.87
C GLU A 194 6.31 11.48 25.68
N GLY A 195 5.83 12.74 25.74
CA GLY A 195 6.68 13.92 25.63
C GLY A 195 7.48 13.98 24.33
N ASP A 196 8.74 14.39 24.44
CA ASP A 196 9.62 14.58 23.27
C ASP A 196 9.99 13.29 22.52
N ALA A 197 9.85 12.14 23.16
CA ALA A 197 10.08 10.84 22.53
C ALA A 197 8.91 10.39 21.62
N GLN A 198 7.75 11.02 21.74
CA GLN A 198 6.58 10.68 20.95
C GLN A 198 6.71 11.18 19.51
N PHE A 199 6.37 10.27 18.57
CA PHE A 199 6.15 10.56 17.14
C PHE A 199 4.83 9.96 16.70
N VAL A 200 3.84 10.79 16.38
CA VAL A 200 2.52 10.31 15.94
C VAL A 200 2.56 9.96 14.45
N VAL A 201 3.37 8.97 14.12
CA VAL A 201 3.50 8.42 12.76
C VAL A 201 2.96 6.99 12.78
N SER A 202 2.00 6.70 11.90
CA SER A 202 1.41 5.36 11.73
C SER A 202 1.70 4.88 10.30
N PRO A 203 2.86 4.23 10.06
CA PRO A 203 3.35 4.00 8.71
C PRO A 203 2.39 3.15 7.87
N GLY A 204 2.09 3.64 6.67
CA GLY A 204 1.38 2.96 5.61
C GLY A 204 2.28 2.71 4.40
N ALA A 205 1.67 2.36 3.26
CA ALA A 205 2.37 2.01 2.03
C ALA A 205 3.30 3.13 1.53
N LEU A 206 2.89 4.40 1.65
CA LEU A 206 3.69 5.54 1.22
C LEU A 206 4.94 5.70 2.09
N ASP A 207 4.79 5.60 3.43
CA ASP A 207 5.90 5.68 4.36
C ASP A 207 6.90 4.57 4.11
N MET A 208 6.41 3.33 3.97
CA MET A 208 7.24 2.16 3.67
C MET A 208 7.91 2.24 2.30
N SER A 209 7.46 3.13 1.42
CA SER A 209 8.07 3.42 0.11
C SER A 209 9.04 4.60 0.13
N GLY A 210 9.32 5.15 1.33
CA GLY A 210 10.27 6.22 1.55
C GLY A 210 9.68 7.63 1.60
N LEU A 211 8.34 7.78 1.54
CA LEU A 211 7.64 9.05 1.73
C LEU A 211 6.99 9.08 3.11
N ILE A 212 7.74 9.49 4.13
CA ILE A 212 7.27 9.51 5.52
C ILE A 212 6.34 10.69 5.75
N ILE A 213 5.15 10.39 6.28
CA ILE A 213 4.09 11.35 6.54
C ILE A 213 4.06 11.67 8.03
N THR A 214 4.32 12.92 8.36
CA THR A 214 4.28 13.43 9.73
C THR A 214 3.05 14.33 9.90
N PRO A 215 1.97 13.85 10.54
CA PRO A 215 0.74 14.64 10.71
C PRO A 215 0.92 15.90 11.57
N ARG A 216 1.92 15.92 12.46
CA ARG A 216 2.22 17.04 13.33
C ARG A 216 3.46 17.78 12.85
N GLU A 217 3.41 19.11 12.83
CA GLU A 217 4.55 19.96 12.47
C GLU A 217 5.76 19.74 13.39
N GLU A 218 5.51 19.53 14.68
CA GLU A 218 6.57 19.23 15.65
C GLU A 218 7.33 17.94 15.33
N ASP A 219 6.63 16.88 14.88
CA ASP A 219 7.26 15.63 14.45
C ASP A 219 8.09 15.82 13.19
N PHE A 220 7.60 16.62 12.24
CA PHE A 220 8.35 16.97 11.04
C PHE A 220 9.65 17.71 11.38
N ARG A 221 9.60 18.69 12.28
CA ARG A 221 10.78 19.48 12.68
C ARG A 221 11.83 18.66 13.44
N LYS A 222 11.41 17.65 14.18
CA LYS A 222 12.30 16.75 14.96
C LYS A 222 12.83 15.58 14.14
N LEU A 223 12.30 15.35 12.91
CA LEU A 223 12.62 14.16 12.13
C LEU A 223 14.06 14.21 11.63
N THR A 224 14.86 13.23 12.03
CA THR A 224 16.20 12.95 11.49
C THR A 224 16.15 11.71 10.65
N GLU A 225 17.19 11.45 9.84
CA GLU A 225 17.30 10.23 9.04
C GLU A 225 17.25 8.97 9.92
N GLU A 226 18.02 8.95 11.00
CA GLU A 226 18.03 7.83 11.96
C GLU A 226 16.63 7.61 12.56
N LYS A 227 15.96 8.70 12.97
CA LYS A 227 14.60 8.62 13.50
C LYS A 227 13.62 8.11 12.45
N ALA A 228 13.69 8.62 11.22
CA ALA A 228 12.86 8.18 10.11
C ALA A 228 12.95 6.67 9.89
N LEU A 229 14.17 6.12 9.85
CA LEU A 229 14.39 4.67 9.72
C LEU A 229 13.83 3.88 10.91
N SER A 230 13.91 4.42 12.13
CA SER A 230 13.38 3.76 13.33
C SER A 230 11.85 3.71 13.40
N LEU A 231 11.15 4.51 12.57
CA LEU A 231 9.69 4.54 12.49
C LEU A 231 9.13 3.49 11.53
N LEU A 232 9.95 2.92 10.64
CA LEU A 232 9.57 1.92 9.64
C LEU A 232 9.84 0.50 10.13
#